data_7dd57bc16146c0b72ea489ca12f758da
#
_entry.id   7dd57bc16146c0b72ea489ca12f758da
#
_cell.length_a   1.000
_cell.length_b   1.000
_cell.length_c   1.000
_cell.angle_alpha   90.00
_cell.angle_beta   90.00
_cell.angle_gamma   90.00
#
_symmetry.space_group_name_H-M   'P 1'
#
loop_
_entity.id
_entity.type
_entity.pdbx_description
1 polymer ?
#
loop_
_entity_poly.entity_id
_entity_poly.type
_entity_poly.pdbx_seq_one_letter_code
_entity_poly.pdbx_strand_id
1 'polypeptide(L)'
;MTQQDSSGASAGLSETTIQSGAARGYIKLSGPDSRKFLQGQVTCDIDSLTPANSVNGAHCTPKGRMVFLFSAHCDKDDNIILQTHPSIVDIAIASLKKYAVFFKTEISDISDQYSEDDNSSSADLERLRSGIADVVAETSEMFIPQMLNLDALGYISFKKGCYTGQEIVARAHYRGAVKRRMHHLQFSSELVPQAGDEIKNSEGQSIGNIASALKTGDNNIEVLAVLGDKFSHLDQMQIGDQPLLSVTHLPLPYEIPSTP
;
A
#
# COMPACT_ATOMS: atom_id res chain seq x y z
N MET A 1 -15.43 59.34 -9.24
CA MET A 1 -15.60 58.76 -7.92
C MET A 1 -16.09 57.34 -8.15
N THR A 2 -15.16 56.41 -8.23
CA THR A 2 -15.46 54.99 -8.48
C THR A 2 -14.62 54.20 -7.47
N GLN A 3 -15.33 53.59 -6.53
CA GLN A 3 -14.74 52.64 -5.57
C GLN A 3 -14.39 51.35 -6.29
N GLN A 4 -13.18 50.86 -6.12
CA GLN A 4 -12.77 49.51 -6.48
C GLN A 4 -12.84 48.64 -5.23
N ASP A 5 -13.76 47.70 -5.24
CA ASP A 5 -13.81 46.59 -4.29
C ASP A 5 -12.73 45.56 -4.61
N SER A 6 -11.81 45.38 -3.67
CA SER A 6 -10.85 44.28 -3.69
C SER A 6 -11.42 43.09 -2.91
N SER A 7 -11.99 42.13 -3.63
CA SER A 7 -12.36 40.84 -3.06
C SER A 7 -11.12 39.95 -2.98
N GLY A 8 -10.60 39.76 -1.77
CA GLY A 8 -9.57 38.77 -1.48
C GLY A 8 -10.15 37.35 -1.63
N ALA A 9 -9.60 36.59 -2.55
CA ALA A 9 -9.87 35.16 -2.66
C ALA A 9 -9.18 34.43 -1.50
N SER A 10 -9.97 33.98 -0.55
CA SER A 10 -9.59 33.01 0.46
C SER A 10 -9.37 31.67 -0.23
N ALA A 11 -8.10 31.25 -0.36
CA ALA A 11 -7.76 29.90 -0.76
C ALA A 11 -8.21 28.94 0.35
N GLY A 12 -9.31 28.24 0.10
CA GLY A 12 -9.78 27.16 0.96
C GLY A 12 -8.75 26.04 0.97
N LEU A 13 -8.19 25.79 2.16
CA LEU A 13 -7.47 24.56 2.46
C LEU A 13 -8.46 23.41 2.27
N SER A 14 -8.23 22.56 1.28
CA SER A 14 -9.02 21.35 1.08
C SER A 14 -8.79 20.43 2.28
N GLU A 15 -9.83 20.26 3.09
CA GLU A 15 -9.93 19.16 4.04
C GLU A 15 -9.68 17.88 3.24
N THR A 16 -8.58 17.18 3.57
CA THR A 16 -8.32 15.84 3.03
C THR A 16 -9.32 14.90 3.71
N THR A 17 -10.53 14.85 3.16
CA THR A 17 -11.54 13.86 3.54
C THR A 17 -10.93 12.50 3.25
N ILE A 18 -10.75 11.68 4.28
CA ILE A 18 -10.40 10.27 4.15
C ILE A 18 -11.56 9.65 3.36
N GLN A 19 -11.33 9.32 2.09
CA GLN A 19 -12.35 8.68 1.28
C GLN A 19 -12.53 7.26 1.81
N SER A 20 -13.64 7.02 2.46
CA SER A 20 -14.13 5.73 2.90
C SER A 20 -14.73 5.04 1.66
N GLY A 21 -14.00 4.03 1.19
CA GLY A 21 -14.45 3.15 0.10
C GLY A 21 -14.06 1.77 0.45
N ALA A 22 -14.34 0.67 -0.01
CA ALA A 22 -14.04 -0.71 0.33
C ALA A 22 -14.05 -1.02 1.85
N ALA A 23 -14.58 -2.15 2.24
CA ALA A 23 -14.45 -2.63 3.61
C ALA A 23 -12.98 -2.54 4.05
N ARG A 24 -12.72 -1.85 5.15
CA ARG A 24 -11.38 -1.67 5.71
C ARG A 24 -11.30 -2.26 7.09
N GLY A 25 -10.12 -2.77 7.42
CA GLY A 25 -9.80 -3.17 8.78
C GLY A 25 -9.16 -2.04 9.55
N TYR A 26 -9.47 -1.93 10.83
CA TYR A 26 -9.00 -0.85 11.69
C TYR A 26 -8.35 -1.41 12.96
N ILE A 27 -7.09 -1.05 13.18
CA ILE A 27 -6.30 -1.48 14.33
C ILE A 27 -6.00 -0.25 15.17
N LYS A 28 -6.38 -0.29 16.46
CA LYS A 28 -6.11 0.77 17.41
C LYS A 28 -4.87 0.43 18.25
N LEU A 29 -3.95 1.40 18.36
CA LEU A 29 -2.86 1.38 19.34
C LEU A 29 -3.13 2.48 20.36
N SER A 30 -3.27 2.10 21.63
CA SER A 30 -3.51 3.00 22.77
C SER A 30 -2.49 2.80 23.86
N GLY A 31 -2.19 3.85 24.61
CA GLY A 31 -1.23 3.84 25.70
C GLY A 31 0.00 4.71 25.44
N PRO A 32 0.76 5.06 26.52
CA PRO A 32 1.78 6.10 26.46
C PRO A 32 2.99 5.76 25.58
N ASP A 33 3.23 4.47 25.31
CA ASP A 33 4.35 4.05 24.50
C ASP A 33 3.97 3.75 23.03
N SER A 34 2.68 3.91 22.63
CA SER A 34 2.18 3.49 21.32
C SER A 34 2.93 4.14 20.15
N ARG A 35 3.16 5.46 20.21
CA ARG A 35 3.90 6.21 19.19
C ARG A 35 5.36 5.73 19.10
N LYS A 36 6.06 5.66 20.23
CA LYS A 36 7.44 5.18 20.31
C LYS A 36 7.60 3.74 19.84
N PHE A 37 6.65 2.89 20.22
CA PHE A 37 6.61 1.50 19.77
C PHE A 37 6.49 1.42 18.26
N LEU A 38 5.44 2.07 17.70
CA LEU A 38 5.15 1.98 16.27
C LEU A 38 6.25 2.62 15.42
N GLN A 39 6.89 3.71 15.91
CA GLN A 39 8.05 4.33 15.26
C GLN A 39 9.18 3.33 15.00
N GLY A 40 9.42 2.37 15.89
CA GLY A 40 10.41 1.31 15.73
C GLY A 40 9.95 0.11 14.89
N GLN A 41 8.70 0.08 14.42
CA GLN A 41 8.14 -1.08 13.71
C GLN A 41 7.84 -0.84 12.24
N VAL A 42 7.71 0.41 11.79
CA VAL A 42 7.14 0.72 10.47
C VAL A 42 8.05 1.60 9.62
N THR A 43 7.83 1.60 8.32
CA THR A 43 8.68 2.28 7.34
C THR A 43 8.49 3.80 7.33
N CYS A 44 7.29 4.32 7.63
CA CYS A 44 7.00 5.75 7.66
C CYS A 44 7.42 6.39 8.98
N ASP A 45 7.50 7.70 9.01
CA ASP A 45 7.81 8.49 10.20
C ASP A 45 6.54 8.80 11.00
N ILE A 46 6.30 8.01 12.05
CA ILE A 46 5.13 8.16 12.94
C ILE A 46 5.23 9.45 13.79
N ASP A 47 6.42 9.97 14.02
CA ASP A 47 6.58 11.22 14.78
C ASP A 47 6.06 12.44 14.01
N SER A 48 5.90 12.33 12.68
CA SER A 48 5.25 13.34 11.84
C SER A 48 3.71 13.30 11.88
N LEU A 49 3.12 12.26 12.48
CA LEU A 49 1.66 12.11 12.57
C LEU A 49 1.07 13.10 13.56
N THR A 50 0.07 13.86 13.12
CA THR A 50 -0.69 14.83 13.92
C THR A 50 -2.19 14.60 13.72
N PRO A 51 -3.07 15.19 14.55
CA PRO A 51 -4.51 15.11 14.31
C PRO A 51 -4.99 15.70 12.98
N ALA A 52 -4.16 16.52 12.31
CA ALA A 52 -4.51 17.19 11.07
C ALA A 52 -4.01 16.45 9.80
N ASN A 53 -3.20 15.37 9.94
CA ASN A 53 -2.67 14.63 8.80
C ASN A 53 -2.77 13.13 9.02
N SER A 54 -2.56 12.38 7.95
CA SER A 54 -2.33 10.94 7.98
C SER A 54 -0.93 10.62 7.43
N VAL A 55 -0.39 9.46 7.77
CA VAL A 55 0.84 8.93 7.20
C VAL A 55 0.61 7.51 6.71
N ASN A 56 1.23 7.17 5.58
CA ASN A 56 1.15 5.85 5.00
C ASN A 56 2.46 5.11 5.19
N GLY A 57 2.41 3.82 5.44
CA GLY A 57 3.59 3.01 5.66
C GLY A 57 3.32 1.53 5.66
N ALA A 58 4.38 0.75 5.87
CA ALA A 58 4.31 -0.70 5.97
C ALA A 58 5.01 -1.20 7.23
N HIS A 59 4.51 -2.30 7.79
CA HIS A 59 5.25 -3.10 8.76
C HIS A 59 5.94 -4.25 8.03
N CYS A 60 7.20 -4.48 8.34
CA CYS A 60 8.01 -5.50 7.69
C CYS A 60 8.52 -6.55 8.68
N THR A 61 8.81 -7.74 8.16
CA THR A 61 9.64 -8.72 8.88
C THR A 61 11.10 -8.23 8.97
N PRO A 62 11.94 -8.82 9.82
CA PRO A 62 13.38 -8.52 9.85
C PRO A 62 14.08 -8.75 8.50
N LYS A 63 13.50 -9.56 7.61
CA LYS A 63 13.97 -9.77 6.22
C LYS A 63 13.46 -8.73 5.24
N GLY A 64 12.84 -7.63 5.70
CA GLY A 64 12.32 -6.54 4.88
C GLY A 64 11.10 -6.90 4.03
N ARG A 65 10.43 -8.04 4.30
CA ARG A 65 9.19 -8.41 3.63
C ARG A 65 8.01 -7.75 4.33
N MET A 66 7.11 -7.14 3.58
CA MET A 66 5.93 -6.48 4.13
C MET A 66 4.95 -7.50 4.70
N VAL A 67 4.61 -7.34 5.96
CA VAL A 67 3.52 -8.08 6.61
C VAL A 67 2.19 -7.43 6.26
N PHE A 68 2.10 -6.10 6.37
CA PHE A 68 0.92 -5.34 5.99
C PHE A 68 1.28 -3.89 5.59
N LEU A 69 0.38 -3.28 4.84
CA LEU A 69 0.38 -1.87 4.44
C LEU A 69 -0.76 -1.16 5.18
N PHE A 70 -0.55 0.11 5.57
CA PHE A 70 -1.55 0.86 6.31
C PHE A 70 -1.51 2.36 6.00
N SER A 71 -2.64 3.03 6.29
CA SER A 71 -2.72 4.45 6.54
C SER A 71 -2.95 4.68 8.03
N ALA A 72 -2.19 5.57 8.67
CA ALA A 72 -2.32 5.89 10.08
C ALA A 72 -2.88 7.29 10.28
N HIS A 73 -3.77 7.46 11.26
CA HIS A 73 -4.27 8.74 11.74
C HIS A 73 -4.40 8.71 13.27
N CYS A 74 -4.52 9.87 13.90
CA CYS A 74 -4.83 9.98 15.33
C CYS A 74 -6.33 10.14 15.52
N ASP A 75 -6.89 9.47 16.54
CA ASP A 75 -8.22 9.79 17.03
C ASP A 75 -8.18 11.03 17.98
N LYS A 76 -9.35 11.45 18.48
CA LYS A 76 -9.48 12.59 19.40
C LYS A 76 -8.77 12.42 20.75
N ASP A 77 -8.44 11.18 21.13
CA ASP A 77 -7.77 10.82 22.36
C ASP A 77 -6.27 10.55 22.14
N ASP A 78 -5.72 10.95 20.97
CA ASP A 78 -4.33 10.76 20.52
C ASP A 78 -3.92 9.29 20.41
N ASN A 79 -4.88 8.36 20.29
CA ASN A 79 -4.58 6.99 19.93
C ASN A 79 -4.27 6.90 18.43
N ILE A 80 -3.42 5.96 18.06
CA ILE A 80 -3.09 5.74 16.65
C ILE A 80 -4.02 4.69 16.08
N ILE A 81 -4.70 5.02 14.99
CA ILE A 81 -5.57 4.13 14.24
C ILE A 81 -4.86 3.77 12.93
N LEU A 82 -4.68 2.48 12.69
CA LEU A 82 -4.15 1.97 11.42
C LEU A 82 -5.31 1.42 10.60
N GLN A 83 -5.51 1.97 9.41
CA GLN A 83 -6.45 1.48 8.42
C GLN A 83 -5.70 0.57 7.45
N THR A 84 -6.16 -0.66 7.24
CA THR A 84 -5.53 -1.67 6.39
C THR A 84 -6.58 -2.50 5.63
N HIS A 85 -6.16 -3.47 4.84
CA HIS A 85 -7.09 -4.42 4.22
C HIS A 85 -7.69 -5.35 5.29
N PRO A 86 -9.00 -5.68 5.27
CA PRO A 86 -9.64 -6.45 6.34
C PRO A 86 -9.05 -7.85 6.51
N SER A 87 -8.66 -8.53 5.43
CA SER A 87 -8.09 -9.88 5.49
C SER A 87 -6.75 -9.97 6.24
N ILE A 88 -6.08 -8.83 6.50
CA ILE A 88 -4.75 -8.81 7.12
C ILE A 88 -4.77 -8.40 8.60
N VAL A 89 -5.90 -8.00 9.16
CA VAL A 89 -6.01 -7.42 10.50
C VAL A 89 -5.44 -8.36 11.58
N ASP A 90 -5.86 -9.61 11.60
CA ASP A 90 -5.38 -10.59 12.59
C ASP A 90 -3.87 -10.84 12.47
N ILE A 91 -3.36 -10.95 11.25
CA ILE A 91 -1.94 -11.14 10.96
C ILE A 91 -1.15 -9.91 11.41
N ALA A 92 -1.65 -8.71 11.13
CA ALA A 92 -1.02 -7.45 11.53
C ALA A 92 -0.94 -7.30 13.05
N ILE A 93 -2.06 -7.55 13.75
CA ILE A 93 -2.12 -7.51 15.22
C ILE A 93 -1.17 -8.55 15.82
N ALA A 94 -1.20 -9.79 15.34
CA ALA A 94 -0.32 -10.85 15.82
C ALA A 94 1.16 -10.49 15.61
N SER A 95 1.49 -9.89 14.46
CA SER A 95 2.86 -9.46 14.15
C SER A 95 3.32 -8.33 15.06
N LEU A 96 2.51 -7.30 15.26
CA LEU A 96 2.85 -6.17 16.14
C LEU A 96 2.97 -6.61 17.59
N LYS A 97 2.07 -7.44 18.09
CA LYS A 97 2.11 -7.95 19.48
C LYS A 97 3.40 -8.69 19.84
N LYS A 98 4.08 -9.33 18.90
CA LYS A 98 5.39 -9.98 19.12
C LYS A 98 6.44 -8.99 19.63
N TYR A 99 6.39 -7.73 19.22
CA TYR A 99 7.36 -6.69 19.56
C TYR A 99 6.87 -5.74 20.66
N ALA A 100 5.59 -5.79 21.03
CA ALA A 100 4.99 -4.88 21.99
C ALA A 100 5.24 -5.25 23.47
N VAL A 101 5.81 -6.42 23.74
CA VAL A 101 5.91 -7.03 25.09
C VAL A 101 6.53 -6.11 26.16
N PHE A 102 7.44 -5.21 25.78
CA PHE A 102 8.12 -4.28 26.68
C PHE A 102 7.58 -2.84 26.62
N PHE A 103 6.46 -2.63 25.92
CA PHE A 103 5.86 -1.31 25.73
C PHE A 103 4.51 -1.24 26.42
N LYS A 104 4.19 -0.10 27.02
CA LYS A 104 2.87 0.19 27.56
C LYS A 104 1.96 0.63 26.41
N THR A 105 1.64 -0.31 25.52
CA THR A 105 0.74 -0.14 24.38
C THR A 105 -0.23 -1.30 24.33
N GLU A 106 -1.49 -1.00 24.08
CA GLU A 106 -2.54 -1.97 23.78
C GLU A 106 -2.85 -1.94 22.29
N ILE A 107 -3.01 -3.11 21.69
CA ILE A 107 -3.28 -3.28 20.26
C ILE A 107 -4.56 -4.09 20.11
N SER A 108 -5.58 -3.49 19.51
CA SER A 108 -6.91 -4.09 19.38
C SER A 108 -7.49 -3.90 17.97
N ASP A 109 -8.29 -4.86 17.53
CA ASP A 109 -9.16 -4.71 16.38
C ASP A 109 -10.36 -3.84 16.79
N ILE A 110 -10.66 -2.84 15.99
CA ILE A 110 -11.82 -1.95 16.16
C ILE A 110 -12.63 -1.85 14.88
N SER A 111 -12.46 -2.78 13.95
CA SER A 111 -13.11 -2.75 12.63
C SER A 111 -14.63 -2.69 12.73
N ASP A 112 -15.22 -3.38 13.72
CA ASP A 112 -16.67 -3.36 13.98
C ASP A 112 -17.23 -1.97 14.36
N GLN A 113 -16.36 -1.01 14.72
CA GLN A 113 -16.77 0.36 15.05
C GLN A 113 -16.95 1.24 13.81
N TYR A 114 -16.56 0.74 12.65
CA TYR A 114 -16.67 1.43 11.36
C TYR A 114 -17.69 0.70 10.49
N SER A 115 -18.66 1.46 9.97
CA SER A 115 -19.63 0.92 9.03
C SER A 115 -19.00 0.70 7.66
N GLU A 116 -19.42 -0.37 6.96
CA GLU A 116 -19.12 -0.53 5.54
C GLU A 116 -19.86 0.55 4.75
N ASP A 117 -19.13 1.34 3.96
CA ASP A 117 -19.76 2.24 3.01
C ASP A 117 -20.05 1.50 1.70
N ASP A 118 -21.26 1.71 1.16
CA ASP A 118 -21.75 1.11 -0.10
C ASP A 118 -20.91 1.47 -1.36
N ASN A 119 -19.89 2.32 -1.23
CA ASN A 119 -19.10 2.85 -2.34
C ASN A 119 -17.73 2.15 -2.52
N SER A 120 -17.61 0.90 -2.07
CA SER A 120 -16.35 0.15 -2.01
C SER A 120 -15.67 -0.02 -3.38
N SER A 121 -16.42 -0.38 -4.41
CA SER A 121 -15.84 -0.71 -5.72
C SER A 121 -15.21 0.49 -6.46
N SER A 122 -15.74 1.70 -6.28
CA SER A 122 -15.18 2.90 -6.90
C SER A 122 -13.86 3.32 -6.24
N ALA A 123 -13.75 3.18 -4.92
CA ALA A 123 -12.55 3.52 -4.19
C ALA A 123 -11.42 2.51 -4.43
N ASP A 124 -11.72 1.22 -4.59
CA ASP A 124 -10.72 0.22 -4.95
C ASP A 124 -10.17 0.48 -6.35
N LEU A 125 -11.03 0.87 -7.31
CA LEU A 125 -10.60 1.24 -8.64
C LEU A 125 -9.72 2.50 -8.64
N GLU A 126 -10.08 3.51 -7.84
CA GLU A 126 -9.28 4.71 -7.69
C GLU A 126 -7.90 4.40 -7.08
N ARG A 127 -7.84 3.55 -6.04
CA ARG A 127 -6.57 3.09 -5.45
C ARG A 127 -5.71 2.35 -6.46
N LEU A 128 -6.29 1.40 -7.20
CA LEU A 128 -5.60 0.64 -8.23
C LEU A 128 -5.02 1.58 -9.30
N ARG A 129 -5.81 2.53 -9.80
CA ARG A 129 -5.38 3.52 -10.80
C ARG A 129 -4.40 4.54 -10.26
N SER A 130 -4.42 4.80 -8.95
CA SER A 130 -3.39 5.56 -8.26
C SER A 130 -2.08 4.77 -8.08
N GLY A 131 -2.02 3.53 -8.54
CA GLY A 131 -0.84 2.68 -8.41
C GLY A 131 -0.57 2.26 -6.96
N ILE A 132 -1.62 2.07 -6.16
CA ILE A 132 -1.53 1.67 -4.75
C ILE A 132 -2.16 0.30 -4.60
N ALA A 133 -1.34 -0.75 -4.46
CA ALA A 133 -1.79 -2.09 -4.13
C ALA A 133 -1.93 -2.25 -2.61
N ASP A 134 -2.93 -3.02 -2.18
CA ASP A 134 -2.99 -3.48 -0.80
C ASP A 134 -2.09 -4.72 -0.58
N VAL A 135 -1.68 -4.94 0.66
CA VAL A 135 -1.13 -6.22 1.11
C VAL A 135 -2.27 -6.97 1.78
N VAL A 136 -2.65 -8.08 1.18
CA VAL A 136 -3.70 -8.98 1.67
C VAL A 136 -3.08 -10.23 2.31
N ALA A 137 -3.88 -11.07 2.95
CA ALA A 137 -3.38 -12.27 3.63
C ALA A 137 -2.49 -13.14 2.72
N GLU A 138 -2.90 -13.32 1.45
CA GLU A 138 -2.22 -14.14 0.45
C GLU A 138 -0.88 -13.54 0.00
N THR A 139 -0.72 -12.21 0.07
CA THR A 139 0.51 -11.51 -0.34
C THR A 139 1.36 -11.03 0.83
N SER A 140 0.95 -11.33 2.07
CA SER A 140 1.76 -11.06 3.26
C SER A 140 3.13 -11.75 3.15
N GLU A 141 4.17 -11.00 3.48
CA GLU A 141 5.58 -11.42 3.37
C GLU A 141 6.07 -11.75 1.93
N MET A 142 5.27 -11.47 0.89
CA MET A 142 5.65 -11.76 -0.49
C MET A 142 6.57 -10.68 -1.07
N PHE A 143 6.36 -9.41 -0.78
CA PHE A 143 7.04 -8.28 -1.39
C PHE A 143 7.88 -7.48 -0.39
N ILE A 144 8.97 -6.86 -0.84
CA ILE A 144 9.61 -5.75 -0.12
C ILE A 144 8.91 -4.43 -0.52
N PRO A 145 8.98 -3.36 0.29
CA PRO A 145 8.28 -2.10 0.03
C PRO A 145 8.53 -1.51 -1.37
N GLN A 146 9.75 -1.56 -1.85
CA GLN A 146 10.09 -1.02 -3.17
C GLN A 146 9.49 -1.83 -4.32
N MET A 147 9.14 -3.11 -4.13
CA MET A 147 8.47 -3.89 -5.17
C MET A 147 7.05 -3.39 -5.45
N LEU A 148 6.38 -2.78 -4.44
CA LEU A 148 5.11 -2.08 -4.60
C LEU A 148 5.29 -0.56 -4.80
N ASN A 149 6.49 -0.11 -5.19
CA ASN A 149 6.83 1.29 -5.44
C ASN A 149 6.59 2.23 -4.25
N LEU A 150 6.64 1.73 -3.00
CA LEU A 150 6.37 2.54 -1.81
C LEU A 150 7.41 3.64 -1.58
N ASP A 151 8.59 3.52 -2.17
CA ASP A 151 9.62 4.57 -2.20
C ASP A 151 9.20 5.75 -3.09
N ALA A 152 8.58 5.48 -4.24
CA ALA A 152 7.99 6.50 -5.11
C ALA A 152 6.78 7.20 -4.47
N LEU A 153 5.98 6.45 -3.73
CA LEU A 153 4.79 6.95 -3.03
C LEU A 153 5.10 7.71 -1.73
N GLY A 154 6.37 7.76 -1.29
CA GLY A 154 6.74 8.43 -0.05
C GLY A 154 6.36 7.68 1.23
N TYR A 155 6.05 6.39 1.15
CA TYR A 155 5.64 5.55 2.29
C TYR A 155 6.83 5.00 3.10
N ILE A 156 8.06 5.34 2.69
CA ILE A 156 9.30 4.97 3.35
C ILE A 156 10.05 6.22 3.77
N SER A 157 10.29 6.40 5.06
CA SER A 157 11.20 7.42 5.55
C SER A 157 12.63 6.85 5.65
N PHE A 158 13.54 7.40 4.87
CA PHE A 158 14.96 7.06 4.94
C PHE A 158 15.74 7.97 5.92
N LYS A 159 15.05 8.93 6.57
CA LYS A 159 15.64 9.89 7.51
C LYS A 159 15.35 9.59 8.97
N LYS A 160 14.32 8.77 9.25
CA LYS A 160 13.94 8.37 10.61
C LYS A 160 14.96 7.41 11.24
N GLY A 161 14.79 7.14 12.53
CA GLY A 161 15.56 6.12 13.27
C GLY A 161 15.27 4.69 12.82
N CYS A 162 15.94 3.72 13.46
CA CYS A 162 15.84 2.31 13.11
C CYS A 162 14.42 1.75 13.27
N TYR A 163 14.05 0.85 12.37
CA TYR A 163 12.79 0.09 12.40
C TYR A 163 13.00 -1.35 11.90
N THR A 164 12.05 -2.23 12.19
CA THR A 164 12.11 -3.64 11.82
C THR A 164 12.18 -3.82 10.29
N GLY A 165 13.23 -4.51 9.80
CA GLY A 165 13.46 -4.75 8.36
C GLY A 165 14.20 -3.64 7.62
N GLN A 166 14.56 -2.53 8.29
CA GLN A 166 15.21 -1.37 7.68
C GLN A 166 16.48 -1.72 6.89
N GLU A 167 17.31 -2.66 7.38
CA GLU A 167 18.56 -3.00 6.71
C GLU A 167 18.35 -3.42 5.25
N ILE A 168 17.37 -4.30 5.00
CA ILE A 168 17.04 -4.77 3.66
C ILE A 168 16.39 -3.67 2.83
N VAL A 169 15.46 -2.90 3.42
CA VAL A 169 14.78 -1.79 2.74
C VAL A 169 15.78 -0.68 2.36
N ALA A 170 16.66 -0.28 3.27
CA ALA A 170 17.69 0.72 3.01
C ALA A 170 18.75 0.21 2.01
N ARG A 171 19.15 -1.05 2.11
CA ARG A 171 20.08 -1.66 1.15
C ARG A 171 19.52 -1.67 -0.27
N ALA A 172 18.22 -1.99 -0.43
CA ALA A 172 17.55 -1.93 -1.72
C ALA A 172 17.55 -0.52 -2.31
N HIS A 173 17.44 0.51 -1.46
CA HIS A 173 17.44 1.91 -1.88
C HIS A 173 18.85 2.42 -2.25
N TYR A 174 19.87 2.15 -1.40
CA TYR A 174 21.18 2.78 -1.54
C TYR A 174 22.23 1.96 -2.30
N ARG A 175 22.08 0.64 -2.38
CA ARG A 175 23.12 -0.27 -2.87
C ARG A 175 22.62 -1.37 -3.80
N GLY A 176 21.32 -1.44 -4.05
CA GLY A 176 20.73 -2.54 -4.81
C GLY A 176 19.86 -2.05 -5.96
N ALA A 177 19.99 -2.71 -7.11
CA ALA A 177 18.95 -2.62 -8.11
C ALA A 177 17.71 -3.34 -7.59
N VAL A 178 16.59 -2.65 -7.46
CA VAL A 178 15.28 -3.26 -7.24
C VAL A 178 14.89 -3.93 -8.55
N LYS A 179 15.15 -5.23 -8.66
CA LYS A 179 14.99 -6.00 -9.90
C LYS A 179 13.54 -6.35 -10.24
N ARG A 180 12.60 -5.97 -9.39
CA ARG A 180 11.16 -6.19 -9.58
C ARG A 180 10.43 -4.94 -9.13
N ARG A 181 9.53 -4.44 -9.96
CA ARG A 181 8.70 -3.26 -9.69
C ARG A 181 7.26 -3.53 -10.03
N MET A 182 6.36 -2.79 -9.44
CA MET A 182 4.95 -2.85 -9.74
C MET A 182 4.63 -2.04 -10.99
N HIS A 183 3.84 -2.67 -11.87
CA HIS A 183 3.35 -2.11 -13.14
C HIS A 183 1.83 -2.16 -13.15
N HIS A 184 1.20 -1.24 -13.88
CA HIS A 184 -0.23 -1.22 -14.13
C HIS A 184 -0.50 -1.85 -15.49
N LEU A 185 -1.27 -2.94 -15.49
CA LEU A 185 -1.59 -3.70 -16.70
C LEU A 185 -3.09 -3.80 -16.90
N GLN A 186 -3.51 -3.96 -18.15
CA GLN A 186 -4.88 -4.20 -18.56
C GLN A 186 -4.92 -5.34 -19.56
N PHE A 187 -5.94 -6.19 -19.47
CA PHE A 187 -6.20 -7.28 -20.41
C PHE A 187 -7.68 -7.67 -20.40
N SER A 188 -8.07 -8.46 -21.40
CA SER A 188 -9.44 -9.00 -21.49
C SER A 188 -9.48 -10.44 -20.99
N SER A 189 -10.35 -10.73 -20.00
CA SER A 189 -10.60 -12.06 -19.48
C SER A 189 -11.95 -12.13 -18.78
N GLU A 190 -12.56 -13.30 -18.75
CA GLU A 190 -13.75 -13.59 -17.93
C GLU A 190 -13.38 -13.82 -16.46
N LEU A 191 -12.16 -14.29 -16.21
CA LEU A 191 -11.66 -14.63 -14.87
C LEU A 191 -10.78 -13.49 -14.34
N VAL A 192 -11.15 -12.98 -13.17
CA VAL A 192 -10.33 -12.00 -12.43
C VAL A 192 -9.26 -12.77 -11.65
N PRO A 193 -7.96 -12.48 -11.89
CA PRO A 193 -6.90 -13.12 -11.12
C PRO A 193 -6.93 -12.67 -9.66
N GLN A 194 -6.36 -13.48 -8.79
CA GLN A 194 -6.25 -13.18 -7.38
C GLN A 194 -4.90 -12.56 -7.04
N ALA A 195 -4.86 -11.78 -5.95
CA ALA A 195 -3.61 -11.30 -5.38
C ALA A 195 -2.71 -12.50 -5.01
N GLY A 196 -1.45 -12.46 -5.44
CA GLY A 196 -0.51 -13.57 -5.30
C GLY A 196 -0.37 -14.46 -6.51
N ASP A 197 -1.33 -14.47 -7.44
CA ASP A 197 -1.25 -15.29 -8.66
C ASP A 197 0.05 -15.06 -9.40
N GLU A 198 0.66 -16.17 -9.84
CA GLU A 198 1.91 -16.16 -10.58
C GLU A 198 1.69 -15.68 -12.01
N ILE A 199 2.63 -14.88 -12.49
CA ILE A 199 2.69 -14.44 -13.89
C ILE A 199 3.84 -15.16 -14.58
N LYS A 200 3.57 -15.75 -15.73
CA LYS A 200 4.56 -16.48 -16.57
C LYS A 200 4.66 -15.84 -17.95
N ASN A 201 5.83 -15.97 -18.56
CA ASN A 201 6.00 -15.64 -19.99
C ASN A 201 5.53 -16.81 -20.88
N SER A 202 5.62 -16.64 -22.19
CA SER A 202 5.23 -17.66 -23.18
C SER A 202 6.05 -18.96 -23.10
N GLU A 203 7.20 -18.93 -22.43
CA GLU A 203 8.07 -20.10 -22.20
C GLU A 203 7.74 -20.82 -20.88
N GLY A 204 6.71 -20.34 -20.12
CA GLY A 204 6.33 -20.90 -18.83
C GLY A 204 7.25 -20.47 -17.66
N GLN A 205 8.17 -19.54 -17.90
CA GLN A 205 9.02 -19.00 -16.84
C GLN A 205 8.25 -18.03 -15.97
N SER A 206 8.39 -18.15 -14.63
CA SER A 206 7.86 -17.21 -13.65
C SER A 206 8.53 -15.83 -13.78
N ILE A 207 7.75 -14.79 -14.05
CA ILE A 207 8.23 -13.43 -14.29
C ILE A 207 7.70 -12.40 -13.27
N GLY A 208 6.67 -12.76 -12.49
CA GLY A 208 6.06 -11.85 -11.53
C GLY A 208 4.88 -12.44 -10.79
N ASN A 209 4.18 -11.57 -10.06
CA ASN A 209 2.96 -11.92 -9.33
C ASN A 209 1.97 -10.75 -9.36
N ILE A 210 0.68 -11.07 -9.31
CA ILE A 210 -0.41 -10.09 -9.13
C ILE A 210 -0.35 -9.51 -7.70
N ALA A 211 -0.41 -8.20 -7.59
CA ALA A 211 -0.56 -7.51 -6.31
C ALA A 211 -2.02 -7.12 -6.04
N SER A 212 -2.73 -6.63 -7.06
CA SER A 212 -4.15 -6.30 -7.00
C SER A 212 -4.78 -6.50 -8.37
N ALA A 213 -6.07 -6.86 -8.43
CA ALA A 213 -6.83 -7.01 -9.66
C ALA A 213 -8.27 -6.57 -9.47
N LEU A 214 -8.83 -5.87 -10.46
CA LEU A 214 -10.22 -5.44 -10.48
C LEU A 214 -10.83 -5.60 -11.87
N LYS A 215 -12.10 -5.99 -11.90
CA LYS A 215 -12.90 -5.99 -13.13
C LYS A 215 -13.43 -4.58 -13.38
N THR A 216 -13.10 -4.00 -14.54
CA THR A 216 -13.43 -2.60 -14.88
C THR A 216 -14.43 -2.48 -16.03
N GLY A 217 -14.87 -3.60 -16.60
CA GLY A 217 -15.87 -3.69 -17.68
C GLY A 217 -16.30 -5.14 -17.88
N ASP A 218 -17.09 -5.45 -18.91
CA ASP A 218 -17.65 -6.79 -19.13
C ASP A 218 -16.56 -7.88 -19.14
N ASN A 219 -15.49 -7.66 -19.90
CA ASN A 219 -14.33 -8.56 -19.95
C ASN A 219 -13.02 -7.80 -19.74
N ASN A 220 -13.07 -6.60 -19.17
CA ASN A 220 -11.88 -5.77 -19.00
C ASN A 220 -11.40 -5.85 -17.55
N ILE A 221 -10.14 -6.18 -17.35
CA ILE A 221 -9.50 -6.34 -16.05
C ILE A 221 -8.28 -5.43 -16.00
N GLU A 222 -8.19 -4.61 -14.95
CA GLU A 222 -7.01 -3.85 -14.60
C GLU A 222 -6.31 -4.50 -13.40
N VAL A 223 -4.99 -4.59 -13.45
CA VAL A 223 -4.19 -5.20 -12.39
C VAL A 223 -2.96 -4.37 -12.07
N LEU A 224 -2.56 -4.39 -10.81
CA LEU A 224 -1.21 -4.02 -10.38
C LEU A 224 -0.39 -5.29 -10.24
N ALA A 225 0.68 -5.41 -11.01
CA ALA A 225 1.51 -6.61 -11.11
C ALA A 225 2.97 -6.30 -10.81
N VAL A 226 3.60 -7.07 -9.93
CA VAL A 226 5.04 -6.98 -9.67
C VAL A 226 5.77 -7.83 -10.68
N LEU A 227 6.50 -7.20 -11.60
CA LEU A 227 7.25 -7.85 -12.67
C LEU A 227 8.76 -7.66 -12.47
N GLY A 228 9.53 -8.62 -12.95
CA GLY A 228 10.97 -8.46 -13.10
C GLY A 228 11.30 -7.47 -14.23
N ASP A 229 12.29 -6.59 -14.02
CA ASP A 229 12.68 -5.52 -14.97
C ASP A 229 12.89 -6.03 -16.40
N LYS A 230 13.46 -7.24 -16.54
CA LYS A 230 13.70 -7.88 -17.84
C LYS A 230 12.41 -8.19 -18.61
N PHE A 231 11.29 -8.28 -17.92
CA PHE A 231 10.01 -8.74 -18.45
C PHE A 231 8.94 -7.65 -18.43
N SER A 232 9.27 -6.46 -17.93
CA SER A 232 8.34 -5.34 -17.79
C SER A 232 7.81 -4.76 -19.11
N HIS A 233 8.39 -5.20 -20.25
CA HIS A 233 8.00 -4.76 -21.59
C HIS A 233 7.20 -5.80 -22.37
N LEU A 234 6.96 -6.99 -21.78
CA LEU A 234 6.22 -8.06 -22.48
C LEU A 234 4.75 -7.67 -22.61
N ASP A 235 4.20 -7.93 -23.78
CA ASP A 235 2.80 -7.70 -24.15
C ASP A 235 1.96 -8.99 -24.15
N GLN A 236 2.57 -10.13 -23.84
CA GLN A 236 1.91 -11.43 -23.69
C GLN A 236 2.35 -12.11 -22.42
N MET A 237 1.39 -12.48 -21.56
CA MET A 237 1.63 -13.11 -20.27
C MET A 237 0.55 -14.15 -19.96
N GLN A 238 0.94 -15.22 -19.28
CA GLN A 238 0.01 -16.13 -18.63
C GLN A 238 -0.14 -15.71 -17.16
N ILE A 239 -1.37 -15.56 -16.70
CA ILE A 239 -1.69 -15.12 -15.33
C ILE A 239 -2.49 -16.21 -14.63
N GLY A 240 -1.94 -16.78 -13.54
CA GLY A 240 -2.51 -17.94 -12.87
C GLY A 240 -2.66 -19.12 -13.85
N ASP A 241 -3.81 -19.76 -13.84
CA ASP A 241 -4.15 -20.90 -14.71
C ASP A 241 -4.80 -20.48 -16.06
N GLN A 242 -4.85 -19.16 -16.34
CA GLN A 242 -5.44 -18.66 -17.58
C GLN A 242 -4.54 -18.96 -18.80
N PRO A 243 -5.10 -18.95 -20.02
CA PRO A 243 -4.29 -19.04 -21.23
C PRO A 243 -3.40 -17.80 -21.37
N LEU A 244 -2.47 -17.83 -22.33
CA LEU A 244 -1.65 -16.66 -22.65
C LEU A 244 -2.54 -15.48 -23.08
N LEU A 245 -2.41 -14.35 -22.37
CA LEU A 245 -3.20 -13.13 -22.55
C LEU A 245 -2.35 -12.05 -23.22
N SER A 246 -2.96 -11.27 -24.10
CA SER A 246 -2.39 -10.00 -24.55
C SER A 246 -2.65 -8.94 -23.48
N VAL A 247 -1.58 -8.29 -23.01
CA VAL A 247 -1.63 -7.28 -21.98
C VAL A 247 -1.26 -5.90 -22.53
N THR A 248 -1.92 -4.88 -22.03
CA THR A 248 -1.60 -3.47 -22.30
C THR A 248 -0.99 -2.86 -21.05
N HIS A 249 0.15 -2.18 -21.18
CA HIS A 249 0.77 -1.44 -20.10
C HIS A 249 0.10 -0.07 -19.98
N LEU A 250 -0.43 0.22 -18.80
CA LEU A 250 -1.00 1.53 -18.45
C LEU A 250 0.02 2.35 -17.66
N PRO A 251 -0.02 3.70 -17.79
CA PRO A 251 0.88 4.56 -17.03
C PRO A 251 0.54 4.53 -15.53
N LEU A 252 1.55 4.55 -14.68
CA LEU A 252 1.39 4.88 -13.27
C LEU A 252 1.36 6.41 -13.11
N PRO A 253 0.61 6.96 -12.13
CA PRO A 253 0.51 8.42 -11.94
C PRO A 253 1.73 9.05 -11.24
N TYR A 254 2.81 8.29 -11.08
CA TYR A 254 4.07 8.73 -10.47
C TYR A 254 5.26 8.10 -11.22
N GLU A 255 6.42 8.73 -11.08
CA GLU A 255 7.67 8.21 -11.62
C GLU A 255 8.30 7.19 -10.65
N ILE A 256 8.76 6.07 -11.19
CA ILE A 256 9.51 5.07 -10.42
C ILE A 256 10.96 5.57 -10.32
N PRO A 257 11.54 5.67 -9.11
CA PRO A 257 12.93 6.11 -8.95
C PRO A 257 13.86 5.19 -9.75
N SER A 258 14.69 5.81 -10.59
CA SER A 258 15.79 5.09 -11.24
C SER A 258 16.73 4.57 -10.17
N THR A 259 17.11 3.31 -10.25
CA THR A 259 18.14 2.74 -9.37
C THR A 259 19.48 3.39 -9.70
N PRO A 260 20.23 3.88 -8.70
CA PRO A 260 21.55 4.49 -8.92
C PRO A 260 22.58 3.49 -9.47
#